data_0c608bb192c7e283ca3c9584c9fb2956
#
_entry.id   0c608bb192c7e283ca3c9584c9fb2956
#
_cell.length_a   1.000
_cell.length_b   1.000
_cell.length_c   1.000
_cell.angle_alpha   90.00
_cell.angle_beta   90.00
_cell.angle_gamma   90.00
#
_symmetry.space_group_name_H-M   'P 1'
#
loop_
_entity.id
_entity.type
_entity.pdbx_description
1 polymer ?
#
loop_
_entity_poly.entity_id
_entity_poly.type
_entity_poly.pdbx_seq_one_letter_code
_entity_poly.pdbx_strand_id
1 'polypeptide(L)'
;DYLGVCASTGGDPDYASACNDKLVGAWSYTHDAPSETVTPEDSDGHGSHTASTVAGNTVDVEFFGVPVTISGVAPHAQIIAYDVCYPTPSGGQCAGDDSVAAVQQAILDGVDVINYSISGGEDPYNDAVELAFLDATAAGITVSTSAGNSGPDAGTVAHRSPWVLSTAATSHNRKFTHTV
;
A
#
# COMPACT_ATOMS: atom_id res chain seq x y z
N ASP A 1 0.95 12.59 16.60
CA ASP A 1 -0.32 13.18 16.12
C ASP A 1 -0.84 12.34 14.95
N TYR A 2 -2.16 12.21 14.84
CA TYR A 2 -2.80 11.53 13.71
C TYR A 2 -2.83 12.45 12.48
N LEU A 3 -2.86 11.86 11.26
CA LEU A 3 -2.69 12.53 9.98
C LEU A 3 -3.90 12.35 9.05
N GLY A 4 -4.09 13.26 8.11
CA GLY A 4 -5.18 13.20 7.14
C GLY A 4 -6.55 13.24 7.81
N VAL A 5 -7.45 12.35 7.40
CA VAL A 5 -8.80 12.26 8.00
C VAL A 5 -8.77 11.85 9.48
N CYS A 6 -7.65 11.27 9.95
CA CYS A 6 -7.44 10.89 11.34
C CYS A 6 -7.04 12.07 12.25
N ALA A 7 -6.68 13.23 11.69
CA ALA A 7 -6.15 14.34 12.47
C ALA A 7 -7.18 14.88 13.47
N SER A 8 -6.73 15.20 14.68
CA SER A 8 -7.58 15.76 15.74
C SER A 8 -8.07 17.18 15.43
N THR A 9 -7.38 17.89 14.52
CA THR A 9 -7.74 19.22 14.04
C THR A 9 -7.73 19.21 12.51
N GLY A 10 -8.88 19.49 11.91
CA GLY A 10 -9.03 19.47 10.46
C GLY A 10 -9.21 18.07 9.84
N GLY A 11 -9.27 17.03 10.65
CA GLY A 11 -9.66 15.69 10.20
C GLY A 11 -11.16 15.54 10.02
N ASP A 12 -11.59 14.35 9.61
CA ASP A 12 -12.99 14.02 9.41
C ASP A 12 -13.52 13.21 10.60
N PRO A 13 -14.55 13.72 11.34
CA PRO A 13 -15.08 13.05 12.52
C PRO A 13 -15.70 11.68 12.21
N ASP A 14 -16.13 11.43 10.98
CA ASP A 14 -16.71 10.14 10.59
C ASP A 14 -15.67 9.02 10.62
N TYR A 15 -14.39 9.35 10.46
CA TYR A 15 -13.27 8.41 10.51
C TYR A 15 -12.57 8.32 11.85
N ALA A 16 -12.94 9.14 12.84
CA ALA A 16 -12.27 9.19 14.15
C ALA A 16 -12.24 7.83 14.87
N SER A 17 -13.24 6.96 14.65
CA SER A 17 -13.30 5.62 15.26
C SER A 17 -12.45 4.58 14.53
N ALA A 18 -12.05 4.82 13.28
CA ALA A 18 -11.21 3.93 12.49
C ALA A 18 -9.72 4.15 12.79
N CYS A 19 -9.36 5.36 13.21
CA CYS A 19 -7.99 5.74 13.52
C CYS A 19 -7.58 5.30 14.93
N ASN A 20 -6.38 4.78 15.05
CA ASN A 20 -5.85 4.24 16.30
C ASN A 20 -4.33 4.18 16.24
N ASP A 21 -3.66 3.63 17.26
CA ASP A 21 -2.19 3.55 17.33
C ASP A 21 -1.57 2.68 16.23
N LYS A 22 -2.36 1.92 15.46
CA LYS A 22 -1.93 1.18 14.28
C LYS A 22 -2.15 2.00 13.01
N LEU A 23 -3.37 2.46 12.76
CA LEU A 23 -3.72 3.33 11.64
C LEU A 23 -3.67 4.78 12.14
N VAL A 24 -2.51 5.41 11.95
CA VAL A 24 -2.25 6.76 12.46
C VAL A 24 -2.58 7.86 11.44
N GLY A 25 -2.87 7.49 10.20
CA GLY A 25 -3.23 8.45 9.15
C GLY A 25 -3.92 7.78 7.97
N ALA A 26 -4.77 8.55 7.30
CA ALA A 26 -5.36 8.13 6.04
C ALA A 26 -5.67 9.35 5.15
N TRP A 27 -5.40 9.19 3.85
CA TRP A 27 -5.58 10.20 2.81
C TRP A 27 -6.28 9.57 1.61
N SER A 28 -7.05 10.35 0.85
CA SER A 28 -7.63 9.93 -0.43
C SER A 28 -7.27 10.91 -1.53
N TYR A 29 -6.90 10.36 -2.68
CA TYR A 29 -6.50 11.09 -3.89
C TYR A 29 -7.32 10.66 -5.12
N THR A 30 -8.48 10.03 -4.92
CA THR A 30 -9.35 9.51 -5.99
C THR A 30 -10.28 10.59 -6.56
N HIS A 31 -9.78 11.82 -6.76
CA HIS A 31 -10.57 13.00 -7.12
C HIS A 31 -11.27 12.90 -8.48
N ASP A 32 -10.69 12.16 -9.41
CA ASP A 32 -11.20 11.99 -10.78
C ASP A 32 -12.07 10.75 -10.96
N ALA A 33 -12.36 10.04 -9.87
CA ALA A 33 -13.23 8.87 -9.91
C ALA A 33 -14.66 9.25 -10.31
N PRO A 34 -15.20 8.75 -11.43
CA PRO A 34 -16.50 9.22 -11.97
C PRO A 34 -17.71 8.93 -11.09
N SER A 35 -17.56 8.10 -10.06
CA SER A 35 -18.67 7.56 -9.28
C SER A 35 -18.38 7.34 -7.80
N GLU A 36 -17.18 7.63 -7.31
CA GLU A 36 -16.84 7.49 -5.89
C GLU A 36 -16.89 8.83 -5.17
N THR A 37 -17.35 8.78 -3.94
CA THR A 37 -17.07 9.82 -2.97
C THR A 37 -15.58 9.74 -2.65
N VAL A 38 -14.88 10.86 -2.63
CA VAL A 38 -13.47 10.92 -2.21
C VAL A 38 -13.40 10.46 -0.76
N THR A 39 -12.96 9.23 -0.54
CA THR A 39 -12.90 8.57 0.76
C THR A 39 -11.65 7.72 0.84
N PRO A 40 -11.00 7.61 2.00
CA PRO A 40 -9.86 6.72 2.20
C PRO A 40 -10.26 5.25 2.45
N GLU A 41 -11.54 4.89 2.28
CA GLU A 41 -12.02 3.53 2.47
C GLU A 41 -11.60 2.62 1.32
N ASP A 42 -11.04 1.46 1.66
CA ASP A 42 -10.66 0.45 0.67
C ASP A 42 -11.91 -0.26 0.13
N SER A 43 -12.26 0.04 -1.10
CA SER A 43 -13.43 -0.52 -1.78
C SER A 43 -13.16 -1.86 -2.51
N ASP A 44 -11.87 -2.26 -2.63
CA ASP A 44 -11.43 -3.48 -3.33
C ASP A 44 -10.94 -4.58 -2.37
N GLY A 45 -10.24 -4.19 -1.30
CA GLY A 45 -9.63 -5.08 -0.33
C GLY A 45 -8.16 -5.42 -0.60
N HIS A 46 -7.61 -5.07 -1.76
CA HIS A 46 -6.21 -5.32 -2.09
C HIS A 46 -5.25 -4.52 -1.19
N GLY A 47 -5.53 -3.23 -0.97
CA GLY A 47 -4.75 -2.36 -0.09
C GLY A 47 -4.75 -2.84 1.36
N SER A 48 -5.92 -3.21 1.88
CA SER A 48 -6.05 -3.79 3.23
C SER A 48 -5.28 -5.10 3.38
N HIS A 49 -5.29 -5.97 2.36
CA HIS A 49 -4.55 -7.22 2.36
C HIS A 49 -3.03 -6.96 2.38
N THR A 50 -2.52 -6.07 1.53
CA THR A 50 -1.08 -5.76 1.49
C THR A 50 -0.62 -5.07 2.77
N ALA A 51 -1.37 -4.10 3.29
CA ALA A 51 -1.07 -3.40 4.54
C ALA A 51 -1.05 -4.36 5.75
N SER A 52 -2.03 -5.27 5.84
CA SER A 52 -2.06 -6.27 6.92
C SER A 52 -0.92 -7.30 6.81
N THR A 53 -0.50 -7.64 5.59
CA THR A 53 0.67 -8.50 5.38
C THR A 53 1.97 -7.82 5.83
N VAL A 54 2.09 -6.52 5.58
CA VAL A 54 3.26 -5.74 6.01
C VAL A 54 3.25 -5.54 7.53
N ALA A 55 2.18 -5.00 8.10
CA ALA A 55 2.18 -4.46 9.45
C ALA A 55 0.94 -4.81 10.30
N GLY A 56 0.19 -5.85 9.92
CA GLY A 56 -0.96 -6.31 10.71
C GLY A 56 -0.57 -6.67 12.14
N ASN A 57 -1.42 -6.34 13.10
CA ASN A 57 -1.22 -6.69 14.51
C ASN A 57 -1.15 -8.21 14.70
N THR A 58 -0.49 -8.64 15.76
CA THR A 58 -0.56 -10.04 16.21
C THR A 58 -1.96 -10.35 16.70
N VAL A 59 -2.58 -11.38 16.14
CA VAL A 59 -3.92 -11.83 16.48
C VAL A 59 -3.98 -13.35 16.60
N ASP A 60 -4.77 -13.83 17.54
CA ASP A 60 -5.10 -15.25 17.67
C ASP A 60 -6.38 -15.53 16.88
N VAL A 61 -6.32 -16.45 15.96
CA VAL A 61 -7.42 -16.83 15.07
C VAL A 61 -7.58 -18.35 15.01
N GLU A 62 -8.72 -18.80 14.54
CA GLU A 62 -8.95 -20.22 14.25
C GLU A 62 -8.86 -20.44 12.74
N PHE A 63 -7.98 -21.34 12.31
CA PHE A 63 -7.81 -21.73 10.92
C PHE A 63 -8.16 -23.22 10.75
N PHE A 64 -9.28 -23.53 10.09
CA PHE A 64 -9.84 -24.85 9.95
C PHE A 64 -9.98 -25.61 11.30
N GLY A 65 -10.48 -24.95 12.33
CA GLY A 65 -10.65 -25.52 13.67
C GLY A 65 -9.36 -25.64 14.50
N VAL A 66 -8.24 -25.11 14.01
CA VAL A 66 -6.95 -25.08 14.71
C VAL A 66 -6.64 -23.66 15.15
N PRO A 67 -6.42 -23.41 16.45
CA PRO A 67 -5.99 -22.11 16.91
C PRO A 67 -4.56 -21.81 16.42
N VAL A 68 -4.38 -20.63 15.82
CA VAL A 68 -3.09 -20.14 15.33
C VAL A 68 -2.94 -18.66 15.66
N THR A 69 -1.71 -18.25 15.91
CA THR A 69 -1.36 -16.83 16.05
C THR A 69 -0.75 -16.36 14.73
N ILE A 70 -1.28 -15.28 14.17
CA ILE A 70 -0.78 -14.67 12.94
C ILE A 70 -0.46 -13.19 13.17
N SER A 71 0.43 -12.65 12.34
CA SER A 71 0.74 -11.21 12.31
C SER A 71 1.25 -10.81 10.92
N GLY A 72 1.29 -9.51 10.65
CA GLY A 72 2.13 -8.96 9.60
C GLY A 72 3.62 -9.18 9.91
N VAL A 73 4.46 -8.85 8.93
CA VAL A 73 5.93 -9.01 9.07
C VAL A 73 6.50 -8.04 10.11
N ALA A 74 5.96 -6.82 10.16
CA ALA A 74 6.34 -5.77 11.11
C ALA A 74 5.15 -5.37 12.00
N PRO A 75 4.71 -6.21 12.96
CA PRO A 75 3.45 -6.00 13.70
C PRO A 75 3.45 -4.76 14.60
N HIS A 76 4.60 -4.17 14.86
CA HIS A 76 4.72 -2.95 15.67
C HIS A 76 4.82 -1.67 14.82
N ALA A 77 4.93 -1.77 13.49
CA ALA A 77 4.92 -0.61 12.61
C ALA A 77 3.53 0.03 12.58
N GLN A 78 3.49 1.34 12.49
CA GLN A 78 2.28 2.12 12.25
C GLN A 78 2.00 2.20 10.75
N ILE A 79 0.76 2.46 10.39
CA ILE A 79 0.29 2.55 9.00
C ILE A 79 -0.28 3.94 8.77
N ILE A 80 0.09 4.55 7.63
CA ILE A 80 -0.62 5.65 7.01
C ILE A 80 -1.11 5.13 5.65
N ALA A 81 -2.40 5.19 5.41
CA ALA A 81 -3.01 4.76 4.16
C ALA A 81 -3.12 5.93 3.18
N TYR A 82 -2.78 5.71 1.93
CA TYR A 82 -2.93 6.67 0.83
C TYR A 82 -3.73 5.99 -0.27
N ASP A 83 -5.03 6.30 -0.34
CA ASP A 83 -5.90 5.73 -1.36
C ASP A 83 -5.73 6.51 -2.67
N VAL A 84 -5.26 5.80 -3.71
CA VAL A 84 -4.94 6.33 -5.06
C VAL A 84 -5.63 5.54 -6.17
N CYS A 85 -6.46 4.55 -5.80
CA CYS A 85 -7.08 3.67 -6.76
C CYS A 85 -8.60 3.66 -6.56
N TYR A 86 -9.34 3.53 -7.65
CA TYR A 86 -10.80 3.44 -7.64
C TYR A 86 -11.31 2.33 -8.56
N PRO A 87 -12.47 1.73 -8.26
CA PRO A 87 -13.04 0.68 -9.09
C PRO A 87 -13.61 1.26 -10.38
N THR A 88 -13.42 0.51 -11.47
CA THR A 88 -14.07 0.77 -12.74
C THR A 88 -14.75 -0.51 -13.26
N PRO A 89 -15.66 -0.43 -14.24
CA PRO A 89 -16.25 -1.62 -14.83
C PRO A 89 -15.25 -2.60 -15.46
N SER A 90 -14.04 -2.14 -15.76
CA SER A 90 -12.94 -2.94 -16.32
C SER A 90 -11.92 -3.42 -15.28
N GLY A 91 -12.11 -3.13 -14.03
CA GLY A 91 -11.18 -3.41 -12.92
C GLY A 91 -10.75 -2.14 -12.18
N GLY A 92 -9.91 -2.27 -11.18
CA GLY A 92 -9.35 -1.13 -10.45
C GLY A 92 -8.44 -0.27 -11.36
N GLN A 93 -8.54 1.03 -11.22
CA GLN A 93 -7.66 2.00 -11.87
C GLN A 93 -6.98 2.87 -10.82
N CYS A 94 -5.68 3.12 -11.00
CA CYS A 94 -4.87 3.98 -10.16
C CYS A 94 -4.23 5.05 -11.04
N ALA A 95 -4.59 6.31 -10.83
CA ALA A 95 -4.06 7.40 -11.63
C ALA A 95 -2.62 7.75 -11.22
N GLY A 96 -1.79 8.10 -12.20
CA GLY A 96 -0.38 8.42 -11.95
C GLY A 96 -0.21 9.73 -11.16
N ASP A 97 -1.03 10.72 -11.43
CA ASP A 97 -1.04 12.01 -10.72
C ASP A 97 -1.50 11.88 -9.27
N ASP A 98 -2.52 11.04 -8.99
CA ASP A 98 -2.92 10.70 -7.63
C ASP A 98 -1.78 10.00 -6.87
N SER A 99 -1.10 9.07 -7.52
CA SER A 99 0.08 8.37 -6.96
C SER A 99 1.23 9.34 -6.66
N VAL A 100 1.51 10.30 -7.55
CA VAL A 100 2.52 11.34 -7.33
C VAL A 100 2.14 12.20 -6.12
N ALA A 101 0.88 12.65 -6.03
CA ALA A 101 0.40 13.46 -4.91
C ALA A 101 0.52 12.69 -3.57
N ALA A 102 0.17 11.40 -3.57
CA ALA A 102 0.30 10.54 -2.40
C ALA A 102 1.75 10.36 -1.95
N VAL A 103 2.69 10.15 -2.89
CA VAL A 103 4.12 10.04 -2.57
C VAL A 103 4.66 11.36 -2.01
N GLN A 104 4.25 12.50 -2.57
CA GLN A 104 4.64 13.80 -2.03
C GLN A 104 4.12 14.01 -0.60
N GLN A 105 2.88 13.60 -0.33
CA GLN A 105 2.33 13.65 1.03
C GLN A 105 3.07 12.70 1.98
N ALA A 106 3.42 11.51 1.54
CA ALA A 106 4.19 10.56 2.36
C ALA A 106 5.57 11.13 2.78
N ILE A 107 6.21 11.91 1.89
CA ILE A 107 7.44 12.64 2.23
C ILE A 107 7.16 13.69 3.32
N LEU A 108 6.07 14.45 3.22
CA LEU A 108 5.68 15.46 4.21
C LEU A 108 5.29 14.84 5.55
N ASP A 109 4.64 13.69 5.53
CA ASP A 109 4.24 12.91 6.72
C ASP A 109 5.45 12.26 7.41
N GLY A 110 6.60 12.19 6.73
CA GLY A 110 7.85 11.68 7.28
C GLY A 110 7.85 10.18 7.48
N VAL A 111 7.27 9.42 6.55
CA VAL A 111 7.25 7.96 6.62
C VAL A 111 8.66 7.37 6.45
N ASP A 112 8.93 6.21 7.03
CA ASP A 112 10.20 5.49 6.85
C ASP A 112 10.20 4.63 5.58
N VAL A 113 9.04 4.07 5.22
CA VAL A 113 8.89 3.11 4.12
C VAL A 113 7.61 3.38 3.36
N ILE A 114 7.68 3.35 2.03
CA ILE A 114 6.51 3.29 1.15
C ILE A 114 6.38 1.87 0.60
N ASN A 115 5.20 1.26 0.76
CA ASN A 115 4.80 0.07 0.02
C ASN A 115 3.88 0.48 -1.13
N TYR A 116 4.29 0.19 -2.36
CA TYR A 116 3.54 0.50 -3.57
C TYR A 116 3.26 -0.77 -4.37
N SER A 117 2.09 -1.36 -4.13
CA SER A 117 1.68 -2.63 -4.75
C SER A 117 0.83 -2.41 -6.01
N ILE A 118 1.22 -1.46 -6.84
CA ILE A 118 0.59 -1.10 -8.11
C ILE A 118 1.62 -1.31 -9.21
N SER A 119 1.22 -1.83 -10.38
CA SER A 119 2.13 -2.02 -11.51
C SER A 119 2.29 -0.72 -12.32
N GLY A 120 3.45 -0.54 -12.96
CA GLY A 120 3.79 0.63 -13.75
C GLY A 120 5.31 0.81 -13.85
N GLY A 121 5.74 2.02 -14.19
CA GLY A 121 7.14 2.42 -14.07
C GLY A 121 8.13 1.71 -14.99
N GLU A 122 7.76 1.48 -16.25
CA GLU A 122 8.67 0.84 -17.23
C GLU A 122 9.80 1.77 -17.71
N ASP A 123 9.58 3.09 -17.66
CA ASP A 123 10.58 4.10 -18.03
C ASP A 123 10.95 4.96 -16.81
N PRO A 124 11.99 4.59 -16.06
CA PRO A 124 12.33 5.21 -14.80
C PRO A 124 12.67 6.71 -14.89
N TYR A 125 13.04 7.21 -16.04
CA TYR A 125 13.51 8.59 -16.19
C TYR A 125 12.46 9.55 -16.77
N ASN A 126 11.31 9.03 -17.23
CA ASN A 126 10.22 9.83 -17.78
C ASN A 126 8.87 9.57 -17.10
N ASP A 127 8.75 8.51 -16.30
CA ASP A 127 7.55 8.22 -15.54
C ASP A 127 7.49 9.12 -14.29
N ALA A 128 6.39 9.86 -14.13
CA ALA A 128 6.26 10.82 -13.03
C ALA A 128 6.21 10.15 -11.64
N VAL A 129 5.65 8.95 -11.54
CA VAL A 129 5.61 8.19 -10.28
C VAL A 129 7.01 7.70 -9.92
N GLU A 130 7.78 7.20 -10.90
CA GLU A 130 9.17 6.81 -10.67
C GLU A 130 10.04 7.99 -10.21
N LEU A 131 9.83 9.17 -10.78
CA LEU A 131 10.53 10.38 -10.35
C LEU A 131 10.10 10.83 -8.94
N ALA A 132 8.83 10.68 -8.57
CA ALA A 132 8.38 10.93 -7.20
C ALA A 132 9.02 9.93 -6.21
N PHE A 133 9.23 8.68 -6.60
CA PHE A 133 9.99 7.71 -5.80
C PHE A 133 11.46 8.08 -5.65
N LEU A 134 12.07 8.71 -6.66
CA LEU A 134 13.42 9.27 -6.53
C LEU A 134 13.46 10.35 -5.45
N ASP A 135 12.48 11.26 -5.42
CA ASP A 135 12.38 12.31 -4.41
C ASP A 135 12.18 11.72 -3.01
N ALA A 136 11.32 10.70 -2.88
CA ALA A 136 11.13 9.97 -1.62
C ALA A 136 12.44 9.31 -1.14
N THR A 137 13.16 8.66 -2.05
CA THR A 137 14.46 8.04 -1.74
C THR A 137 15.51 9.10 -1.36
N ALA A 138 15.52 10.25 -2.02
CA ALA A 138 16.39 11.37 -1.65
C ALA A 138 16.05 11.96 -0.27
N ALA A 139 14.79 11.87 0.15
CA ALA A 139 14.35 12.22 1.50
C ALA A 139 14.70 11.15 2.56
N GLY A 140 15.29 10.01 2.18
CA GLY A 140 15.69 8.93 3.07
C GLY A 140 14.64 7.84 3.26
N ILE A 141 13.56 7.85 2.48
CA ILE A 141 12.47 6.88 2.54
C ILE A 141 12.82 5.65 1.69
N THR A 142 12.61 4.46 2.21
CA THR A 142 12.74 3.22 1.43
C THR A 142 11.46 2.98 0.64
N VAL A 143 11.57 2.86 -0.69
CA VAL A 143 10.43 2.57 -1.56
C VAL A 143 10.46 1.12 -2.01
N SER A 144 9.44 0.34 -1.64
CA SER A 144 9.22 -1.05 -2.06
C SER A 144 8.04 -1.13 -3.02
N THR A 145 8.31 -1.58 -4.23
CA THR A 145 7.31 -1.69 -5.30
C THR A 145 7.07 -3.14 -5.69
N SER A 146 5.95 -3.43 -6.33
CA SER A 146 5.72 -4.75 -6.93
C SER A 146 6.52 -4.90 -8.23
N ALA A 147 7.01 -6.10 -8.53
CA ALA A 147 7.59 -6.41 -9.84
C ALA A 147 6.53 -6.64 -10.92
N GLY A 148 5.26 -6.46 -10.59
CA GLY A 148 4.13 -6.69 -11.49
C GLY A 148 3.73 -8.17 -11.61
N ASN A 149 2.74 -8.42 -12.47
CA ASN A 149 2.13 -9.74 -12.66
C ASN A 149 2.28 -10.28 -14.10
N SER A 150 3.19 -9.71 -14.89
CA SER A 150 3.36 -10.04 -16.31
C SER A 150 4.42 -11.12 -16.58
N GLY A 151 5.11 -11.61 -15.53
CA GLY A 151 6.09 -12.71 -15.65
C GLY A 151 5.45 -14.03 -16.10
N PRO A 152 6.29 -15.09 -16.42
CA PRO A 152 7.72 -15.17 -16.11
C PRO A 152 8.67 -14.73 -17.25
N ASP A 153 8.17 -14.21 -18.35
CA ASP A 153 9.00 -13.86 -19.49
C ASP A 153 10.02 -12.73 -19.19
N ALA A 154 11.08 -12.68 -19.96
CA ALA A 154 12.09 -11.66 -19.82
C ALA A 154 11.53 -10.26 -20.16
N GLY A 155 11.95 -9.24 -19.41
CA GLY A 155 11.57 -7.85 -19.65
C GLY A 155 10.19 -7.45 -19.09
N THR A 156 9.56 -8.29 -18.26
CA THR A 156 8.21 -8.07 -17.72
C THR A 156 8.20 -7.42 -16.33
N VAL A 157 9.36 -7.11 -15.77
CA VAL A 157 9.45 -6.43 -14.45
C VAL A 157 8.93 -5.01 -14.56
N ALA A 158 7.96 -4.67 -13.73
CA ALA A 158 7.52 -3.31 -13.48
C ALA A 158 8.48 -2.60 -12.49
N HIS A 159 8.48 -1.26 -12.50
CA HIS A 159 9.32 -0.44 -11.62
C HIS A 159 10.81 -0.78 -11.73
N ARG A 160 11.41 -0.36 -12.83
CA ARG A 160 12.82 -0.65 -13.17
C ARG A 160 13.81 0.39 -12.65
N SER A 161 13.35 1.32 -11.84
CA SER A 161 14.19 2.39 -11.29
C SER A 161 15.24 1.85 -10.34
N PRO A 162 16.49 2.33 -10.43
CA PRO A 162 17.56 1.85 -9.55
C PRO A 162 17.43 2.34 -8.08
N TRP A 163 16.45 3.19 -7.80
CA TRP A 163 16.18 3.75 -6.46
C TRP A 163 15.02 3.07 -5.73
N VAL A 164 14.37 2.06 -6.32
CA VAL A 164 13.30 1.30 -5.65
C VAL A 164 13.68 -0.16 -5.46
N LEU A 165 13.05 -0.82 -4.49
CA LEU A 165 13.09 -2.26 -4.31
C LEU A 165 11.93 -2.90 -5.05
N SER A 166 12.14 -3.36 -6.28
CA SER A 166 11.14 -4.08 -7.05
C SER A 166 11.08 -5.54 -6.58
N THR A 167 9.96 -5.92 -5.96
CA THR A 167 9.78 -7.21 -5.27
C THR A 167 8.87 -8.13 -6.07
N ALA A 168 9.39 -9.31 -6.45
CA ALA A 168 8.64 -10.31 -7.17
C ALA A 168 7.88 -11.27 -6.24
N ALA A 169 6.72 -11.73 -6.70
CA ALA A 169 6.00 -12.82 -6.06
C ALA A 169 6.67 -14.16 -6.36
N THR A 170 6.74 -15.02 -5.35
CA THR A 170 7.23 -16.40 -5.50
C THR A 170 6.27 -17.38 -4.85
N SER A 171 6.25 -18.62 -5.35
CA SER A 171 5.61 -19.71 -4.65
C SER A 171 6.48 -20.14 -3.45
N HIS A 172 5.87 -20.82 -2.50
CA HIS A 172 6.55 -21.37 -1.33
C HIS A 172 6.35 -22.88 -1.25
N ASN A 173 7.17 -23.55 -0.46
CA ASN A 173 7.14 -25.00 -0.25
C ASN A 173 6.35 -25.42 1.01
N ARG A 174 5.57 -24.54 1.61
CA ARG A 174 4.72 -24.87 2.76
C ARG A 174 3.65 -25.87 2.35
N LYS A 175 3.46 -26.90 3.17
CA LYS A 175 2.43 -27.92 3.00
C LYS A 175 1.63 -28.03 4.28
N PHE A 176 0.32 -28.15 4.14
CA PHE A 176 -0.52 -28.58 5.25
C PHE A 176 -0.34 -30.11 5.35
N THR A 177 0.20 -30.58 6.48
CA THR A 177 0.36 -32.00 6.74
C THR A 177 -0.55 -32.38 7.90
N HIS A 178 -1.22 -33.52 7.76
CA HIS A 178 -1.97 -34.15 8.83
C HIS A 178 -1.27 -35.45 9.20
N THR A 179 -1.00 -35.61 10.48
CA THR A 179 -0.48 -36.91 11.00
C THR A 179 -1.70 -37.67 11.50
N VAL A 180 -1.91 -38.86 10.93
CA VAL A 180 -2.94 -39.78 11.35
C VAL A 180 -2.38 -40.66 12.46
#